data_4f4ec265990f8dd9d7fbdc3de6f12826
#
_entry.id   4f4ec265990f8dd9d7fbdc3de6f12826
#
_cell.length_a   1.000
_cell.length_b   1.000
_cell.length_c   1.000
_cell.angle_alpha   90.00
_cell.angle_beta   90.00
_cell.angle_gamma   90.00
#
_symmetry.space_group_name_H-M   'P 1'
#
loop_
_entity.id
_entity.type
_entity.pdbx_description
1 polymer ?
#
loop_
_entity_poly.entity_id
_entity_poly.type
_entity_poly.pdbx_seq_one_letter_code
_entity_poly.pdbx_strand_id
1 'polypeptide(L)'
;KAQDYVGNEPFMLTYGDGVSDVNIAELLETHKKSRKLMTMTAVQPSGRFGALNINEHNMITSFKEKPQGDGAWINGGFFVCEPEVFDFIEANNPDEIFERRPLESIALHGQLNAYKHSGFWRPMDTLRDKLDLESMWENNKAPWKVWDKQNAYESTAGRV
;
A
#
# COMPACT_ATOMS: atom_id res chain seq x y z
N LYS A 1 -0.10 23.65 -2.48
CA LYS A 1 -1.33 23.71 -1.62
C LYS A 1 -1.28 22.68 -0.49
N ALA A 2 -0.99 21.38 -0.75
CA ALA A 2 -0.87 20.39 0.34
C ALA A 2 0.33 20.70 1.26
N GLN A 3 1.45 21.15 0.70
CA GLN A 3 2.66 21.53 1.41
C GLN A 3 2.41 22.56 2.53
N ASP A 4 1.52 23.52 2.28
CA ASP A 4 1.18 24.57 3.25
C ASP A 4 0.49 24.02 4.52
N TYR A 5 -0.10 22.84 4.44
CA TYR A 5 -0.78 22.15 5.54
C TYR A 5 0.07 21.12 6.25
N VAL A 6 1.02 20.52 5.52
CA VAL A 6 1.89 19.47 6.06
C VAL A 6 3.03 20.06 6.92
N GLY A 7 3.51 21.26 6.58
CA GLY A 7 4.65 21.88 7.27
C GLY A 7 5.98 21.19 6.95
N ASN A 8 6.88 21.16 7.95
CA ASN A 8 8.25 20.66 7.81
C ASN A 8 8.46 19.33 8.56
N GLU A 9 7.38 18.59 8.85
CA GLU A 9 7.45 17.31 9.55
C GLU A 9 7.17 16.16 8.57
N PRO A 10 7.72 14.95 8.81
CA PRO A 10 7.33 13.77 8.07
C PRO A 10 5.83 13.55 8.13
N PHE A 11 5.23 13.17 7.02
CA PHE A 11 3.79 12.98 6.91
C PHE A 11 3.42 11.65 6.29
N MET A 12 2.19 11.24 6.52
CA MET A 12 1.62 10.03 5.93
C MET A 12 0.66 10.40 4.82
N LEU A 13 0.75 9.66 3.72
CA LEU A 13 -0.11 9.81 2.54
C LEU A 13 -0.75 8.46 2.23
N THR A 14 -2.03 8.47 1.88
CA THR A 14 -2.73 7.28 1.37
C THR A 14 -3.70 7.64 0.27
N TYR A 15 -4.05 6.66 -0.54
CA TYR A 15 -5.17 6.77 -1.47
C TYR A 15 -6.50 6.59 -0.72
N GLY A 16 -7.58 7.15 -1.27
CA GLY A 16 -8.90 7.12 -0.63
C GLY A 16 -9.70 5.83 -0.86
N ASP A 17 -9.21 4.95 -1.70
CA ASP A 17 -9.90 3.75 -2.19
C ASP A 17 -9.24 2.42 -1.78
N GLY A 18 -8.12 2.46 -1.07
CA GLY A 18 -7.43 1.29 -0.57
C GLY A 18 -7.71 1.02 0.90
N VAL A 19 -8.04 -0.23 1.26
CA VAL A 19 -8.14 -0.69 2.65
C VAL A 19 -7.14 -1.79 2.93
N SER A 20 -6.51 -1.76 4.12
CA SER A 20 -5.44 -2.69 4.50
C SER A 20 -5.36 -2.85 6.02
N ASP A 21 -4.81 -3.98 6.47
CA ASP A 21 -4.38 -4.19 7.85
C ASP A 21 -2.89 -3.85 8.07
N VAL A 22 -2.33 -2.98 7.22
CA VAL A 22 -0.94 -2.53 7.31
C VAL A 22 -0.62 -1.99 8.70
N ASN A 23 0.51 -2.43 9.26
CA ASN A 23 0.99 -1.89 10.53
C ASN A 23 1.68 -0.53 10.30
N ILE A 24 0.94 0.54 10.56
CA ILE A 24 1.41 1.92 10.35
C ILE A 24 2.63 2.25 11.21
N ALA A 25 2.71 1.70 12.44
CA ALA A 25 3.87 1.91 13.31
C ALA A 25 5.14 1.26 12.73
N GLU A 26 5.03 0.03 12.21
CA GLU A 26 6.16 -0.64 11.54
C GLU A 26 6.56 0.04 10.24
N LEU A 27 5.59 0.54 9.46
CA LEU A 27 5.84 1.32 8.25
C LEU A 27 6.65 2.58 8.60
N LEU A 28 6.25 3.31 9.64
CA LEU A 28 6.96 4.51 10.13
C LEU A 28 8.39 4.17 10.60
N GLU A 29 8.55 3.10 11.38
CA GLU A 29 9.88 2.67 11.84
C GLU A 29 10.78 2.21 10.67
N THR A 30 10.20 1.55 9.67
CA THR A 30 10.92 1.18 8.45
C THR A 30 11.38 2.40 7.68
N HIS A 31 10.53 3.43 7.60
CA HIS A 31 10.87 4.70 6.97
C HIS A 31 12.04 5.38 7.69
N LYS A 32 11.94 5.58 9.00
CA LYS A 32 13.01 6.20 9.80
C LYS A 32 14.35 5.47 9.64
N LYS A 33 14.34 4.13 9.64
CA LYS A 33 15.56 3.31 9.45
C LYS A 33 16.12 3.43 8.05
N SER A 34 15.30 3.62 7.04
CA SER A 34 15.72 3.71 5.64
C SER A 34 16.51 4.97 5.35
N ARG A 35 16.25 6.06 6.07
CA ARG A 35 16.78 7.41 5.81
C ARG A 35 16.55 7.87 4.38
N LYS A 36 15.41 7.50 3.80
CA LYS A 36 14.99 7.87 2.45
C LYS A 36 13.88 8.91 2.51
N LEU A 37 13.70 9.64 1.44
CA LEU A 37 12.64 10.66 1.36
C LEU A 37 11.23 10.06 1.40
N MET A 38 11.08 8.82 0.94
CA MET A 38 9.79 8.17 0.92
C MET A 38 9.89 6.67 1.18
N THR A 39 8.95 6.14 1.93
CA THR A 39 8.71 4.69 2.04
C THR A 39 7.30 4.40 1.59
N MET A 40 7.15 3.47 0.65
CA MET A 40 5.90 3.02 0.08
C MET A 40 5.57 1.61 0.58
N THR A 41 4.32 1.36 0.91
CA THR A 41 3.86 0.00 1.14
C THR A 41 3.78 -0.74 -0.18
N ALA A 42 4.52 -1.82 -0.29
CA ALA A 42 4.50 -2.73 -1.43
C ALA A 42 3.65 -3.96 -1.07
N VAL A 43 2.73 -4.32 -1.94
CA VAL A 43 1.79 -5.43 -1.75
C VAL A 43 1.80 -6.39 -2.94
N GLN A 44 1.38 -7.63 -2.69
CA GLN A 44 1.14 -8.63 -3.73
C GLN A 44 -0.33 -9.05 -3.67
N PRO A 45 -1.22 -8.35 -4.40
CA PRO A 45 -2.65 -8.70 -4.39
C PRO A 45 -2.84 -10.10 -4.96
N SER A 46 -3.91 -10.78 -4.54
CA SER A 46 -4.29 -12.07 -5.13
C SER A 46 -4.55 -11.91 -6.62
N GLY A 47 -3.95 -12.78 -7.43
CA GLY A 47 -4.17 -12.80 -8.87
C GLY A 47 -5.66 -12.95 -9.19
N ARG A 48 -6.11 -12.22 -10.21
CA ARG A 48 -7.51 -12.33 -10.70
C ARG A 48 -7.69 -13.51 -11.64
N PHE A 49 -6.59 -14.01 -12.23
CA PHE A 49 -6.58 -15.02 -13.28
C PHE A 49 -5.54 -16.11 -12.98
N GLY A 50 -5.67 -17.26 -13.66
CA GLY A 50 -4.62 -18.26 -13.69
C GLY A 50 -3.43 -17.78 -14.52
N ALA A 51 -2.21 -17.99 -14.02
CA ALA A 51 -0.98 -17.69 -14.73
C ALA A 51 -0.46 -18.92 -15.46
N LEU A 52 0.02 -18.74 -16.67
CA LEU A 52 0.55 -19.79 -17.54
C LEU A 52 2.01 -19.50 -17.86
N ASN A 53 2.85 -20.53 -17.77
CA ASN A 53 4.15 -20.51 -18.46
C ASN A 53 4.01 -21.27 -19.76
N ILE A 54 4.37 -20.59 -20.87
CA ILE A 54 4.28 -21.16 -22.23
C ILE A 54 5.69 -21.16 -22.80
N ASN A 55 6.14 -22.31 -23.32
CA ASN A 55 7.45 -22.41 -23.99
C ASN A 55 7.39 -21.95 -25.46
N GLU A 56 8.55 -21.94 -26.13
CA GLU A 56 8.70 -21.55 -27.53
C GLU A 56 7.91 -22.44 -28.54
N HIS A 57 7.48 -23.61 -28.10
CA HIS A 57 6.64 -24.55 -28.88
C HIS A 57 5.15 -24.41 -28.57
N ASN A 58 4.71 -23.33 -27.91
CA ASN A 58 3.34 -23.09 -27.48
C ASN A 58 2.76 -24.14 -26.51
N MET A 59 3.63 -24.89 -25.80
CA MET A 59 3.20 -25.83 -24.79
C MET A 59 3.13 -25.13 -23.43
N ILE A 60 2.02 -25.36 -22.69
CA ILE A 60 1.87 -24.90 -21.33
C ILE A 60 2.73 -25.78 -20.42
N THR A 61 3.76 -25.21 -19.82
CA THR A 61 4.71 -25.92 -18.94
C THR A 61 4.33 -25.81 -17.47
N SER A 62 3.54 -24.81 -17.10
CA SER A 62 2.95 -24.71 -15.77
C SER A 62 1.66 -23.87 -15.77
N PHE A 63 0.77 -24.17 -14.86
CA PHE A 63 -0.44 -23.42 -14.54
C PHE A 63 -0.48 -23.17 -13.04
N LYS A 64 -0.78 -21.91 -12.67
CA LYS A 64 -1.02 -21.54 -11.26
C LYS A 64 -2.32 -20.75 -11.20
N GLU A 65 -3.31 -21.28 -10.48
CA GLU A 65 -4.55 -20.57 -10.25
C GLU A 65 -4.33 -19.42 -9.27
N LYS A 66 -4.68 -18.20 -9.68
CA LYS A 66 -4.65 -16.97 -8.86
C LYS A 66 -3.39 -16.82 -8.01
N PRO A 67 -2.17 -16.85 -8.61
CA PRO A 67 -0.95 -16.67 -7.85
C PRO A 67 -0.96 -15.29 -7.17
N GLN A 68 -0.31 -15.18 -6.02
CA GLN A 68 -0.13 -13.88 -5.39
C GLN A 68 0.74 -12.98 -6.26
N GLY A 69 0.18 -11.82 -6.67
CA GLY A 69 0.88 -10.74 -7.36
C GLY A 69 1.53 -11.10 -8.69
N ASP A 70 1.19 -12.24 -9.30
CA ASP A 70 1.90 -12.78 -10.47
C ASP A 70 3.45 -12.72 -10.32
N GLY A 71 3.91 -12.71 -9.04
CA GLY A 71 5.31 -12.53 -8.66
C GLY A 71 5.78 -11.07 -8.54
N ALA A 72 4.96 -10.09 -8.88
CA ALA A 72 5.30 -8.69 -8.80
C ALA A 72 4.77 -8.02 -7.51
N TRP A 73 5.56 -7.08 -7.00
CA TRP A 73 5.12 -6.13 -5.98
C TRP A 73 4.53 -4.91 -6.65
N ILE A 74 3.39 -4.44 -6.15
CA ILE A 74 2.74 -3.23 -6.64
C ILE A 74 2.63 -2.18 -5.54
N ASN A 75 2.34 -0.94 -5.93
CA ASN A 75 2.08 0.16 -5.03
C ASN A 75 0.80 -0.10 -4.23
N GLY A 76 0.92 -0.20 -2.90
CA GLY A 76 -0.19 -0.42 -1.97
C GLY A 76 -0.84 0.86 -1.45
N GLY A 77 -0.34 2.04 -1.82
CA GLY A 77 -0.98 3.33 -1.55
C GLY A 77 -0.81 3.89 -0.13
N PHE A 78 -0.06 3.24 0.76
CA PHE A 78 0.28 3.77 2.08
C PHE A 78 1.73 4.20 2.08
N PHE A 79 1.98 5.47 2.39
CA PHE A 79 3.30 6.08 2.30
C PHE A 79 3.66 6.81 3.60
N VAL A 80 4.96 6.85 3.89
CA VAL A 80 5.56 7.84 4.79
C VAL A 80 6.53 8.68 3.96
N CYS A 81 6.41 9.99 4.07
CA CYS A 81 7.11 10.95 3.24
C CYS A 81 7.83 11.98 4.11
N GLU A 82 9.05 12.35 3.73
CA GLU A 82 9.72 13.56 4.20
C GLU A 82 9.20 14.77 3.41
N PRO A 83 9.22 15.99 3.97
CA PRO A 83 8.74 17.19 3.28
C PRO A 83 9.43 17.46 1.94
N GLU A 84 10.69 17.06 1.79
CA GLU A 84 11.47 17.23 0.56
C GLU A 84 10.90 16.47 -0.65
N VAL A 85 9.93 15.59 -0.44
CA VAL A 85 9.16 14.96 -1.54
C VAL A 85 8.48 16.02 -2.41
N PHE A 86 8.11 17.16 -1.83
CA PHE A 86 7.51 18.26 -2.60
C PHE A 86 8.46 18.88 -3.63
N ASP A 87 9.78 18.75 -3.48
CA ASP A 87 10.77 19.24 -4.45
C ASP A 87 10.71 18.48 -5.78
N PHE A 88 10.11 17.27 -5.76
CA PHE A 88 9.90 16.45 -6.95
C PHE A 88 8.57 16.72 -7.65
N ILE A 89 7.69 17.53 -7.04
CA ILE A 89 6.36 17.87 -7.57
C ILE A 89 6.44 19.26 -8.21
N GLU A 90 6.03 19.35 -9.46
CA GLU A 90 6.04 20.62 -10.18
C GLU A 90 4.96 21.56 -9.65
N ALA A 91 5.39 22.63 -9.02
CA ALA A 91 4.48 23.68 -8.56
C ALA A 91 3.75 24.29 -9.75
N ASN A 92 2.43 24.39 -9.68
CA ASN A 92 1.56 24.97 -10.72
C ASN A 92 1.29 24.08 -11.94
N ASN A 93 1.60 22.79 -11.91
CA ASN A 93 1.14 21.83 -12.91
C ASN A 93 -0.07 21.04 -12.37
N PRO A 94 -1.32 21.44 -12.70
CA PRO A 94 -2.51 20.74 -12.20
C PRO A 94 -2.71 19.35 -12.81
N ASP A 95 -2.04 19.06 -13.93
CA ASP A 95 -2.13 17.80 -14.65
C ASP A 95 -1.02 16.81 -14.26
N GLU A 96 -0.16 17.18 -13.30
CA GLU A 96 0.88 16.28 -12.83
C GLU A 96 0.31 15.11 -12.03
N ILE A 97 0.58 13.91 -12.51
CA ILE A 97 0.20 12.67 -11.84
C ILE A 97 1.34 12.22 -10.93
N PHE A 98 1.07 12.11 -9.63
CA PHE A 98 2.07 11.79 -8.61
C PHE A 98 2.82 10.49 -8.89
N GLU A 99 2.13 9.46 -9.39
CA GLU A 99 2.68 8.12 -9.68
C GLU A 99 3.62 8.09 -10.90
N ARG A 100 3.61 9.14 -11.70
CA ARG A 100 4.50 9.27 -12.87
C ARG A 100 5.80 9.96 -12.51
N ARG A 101 6.07 11.09 -13.15
CA ARG A 101 7.33 11.83 -13.00
C ARG A 101 7.80 12.02 -11.55
N PRO A 102 6.97 12.45 -10.58
CA PRO A 102 7.41 12.63 -9.21
C PRO A 102 7.92 11.33 -8.58
N LEU A 103 7.11 10.29 -8.56
CA LEU A 103 7.45 9.03 -7.93
C LEU A 103 8.58 8.29 -8.65
N GLU A 104 8.59 8.31 -9.99
CA GLU A 104 9.67 7.78 -10.81
C GLU A 104 10.99 8.50 -10.54
N SER A 105 10.97 9.83 -10.40
CA SER A 105 12.17 10.62 -10.08
C SER A 105 12.70 10.29 -8.68
N ILE A 106 11.85 10.20 -7.68
CA ILE A 106 12.25 9.80 -6.31
C ILE A 106 12.92 8.42 -6.36
N ALA A 107 12.36 7.48 -7.11
CA ALA A 107 12.91 6.14 -7.28
C ALA A 107 14.27 6.16 -8.00
N LEU A 108 14.40 6.91 -9.09
CA LEU A 108 15.66 7.05 -9.85
C LEU A 108 16.80 7.66 -9.02
N HIS A 109 16.48 8.57 -8.11
CA HIS A 109 17.45 9.15 -7.17
C HIS A 109 17.76 8.22 -5.98
N GLY A 110 17.20 6.99 -5.94
CA GLY A 110 17.41 6.04 -4.87
C GLY A 110 16.83 6.50 -3.53
N GLN A 111 15.79 7.35 -3.57
CA GLN A 111 15.15 7.94 -2.40
C GLN A 111 13.77 7.32 -2.07
N LEU A 112 13.38 6.26 -2.79
CA LEU A 112 12.17 5.48 -2.54
C LEU A 112 12.53 4.14 -1.90
N ASN A 113 12.01 3.90 -0.71
CA ASN A 113 12.12 2.63 0.01
C ASN A 113 10.81 1.85 -0.05
N ALA A 114 10.87 0.54 0.10
CA ALA A 114 9.70 -0.33 0.14
C ALA A 114 9.50 -0.96 1.52
N TYR A 115 8.27 -0.87 2.05
CA TYR A 115 7.78 -1.69 3.15
C TYR A 115 6.92 -2.81 2.58
N LYS A 116 7.39 -4.05 2.64
CA LYS A 116 6.68 -5.21 2.11
C LYS A 116 5.58 -5.65 3.07
N HIS A 117 4.33 -5.55 2.64
CA HIS A 117 3.16 -5.97 3.39
C HIS A 117 2.54 -7.22 2.75
N SER A 118 2.44 -8.29 3.53
CA SER A 118 1.88 -9.58 3.10
C SER A 118 0.50 -9.88 3.69
N GLY A 119 -0.05 -8.94 4.47
CA GLY A 119 -1.37 -9.04 5.08
C GLY A 119 -2.51 -8.70 4.09
N PHE A 120 -3.63 -8.29 4.63
CA PHE A 120 -4.78 -7.90 3.82
C PHE A 120 -4.56 -6.54 3.16
N TRP A 121 -4.77 -6.48 1.88
CA TRP A 121 -4.86 -5.26 1.10
C TRP A 121 -5.85 -5.43 -0.04
N ARG A 122 -6.73 -4.45 -0.25
CA ARG A 122 -7.69 -4.45 -1.34
C ARG A 122 -8.07 -3.04 -1.76
N PRO A 123 -8.03 -2.70 -3.06
CA PRO A 123 -8.59 -1.46 -3.57
C PRO A 123 -10.10 -1.60 -3.74
N MET A 124 -10.80 -0.46 -3.76
CA MET A 124 -12.24 -0.38 -4.04
C MET A 124 -12.47 0.31 -5.40
N ASP A 125 -12.01 -0.33 -6.48
CA ASP A 125 -12.08 0.22 -7.84
C ASP A 125 -13.41 -0.03 -8.52
N THR A 126 -14.11 -1.07 -8.13
CA THR A 126 -15.35 -1.52 -8.77
C THR A 126 -16.48 -1.66 -7.76
N LEU A 127 -17.73 -1.65 -8.26
CA LEU A 127 -18.90 -1.94 -7.43
C LEU A 127 -18.80 -3.30 -6.74
N ARG A 128 -18.20 -4.29 -7.39
CA ARG A 128 -17.98 -5.61 -6.81
C ARG A 128 -17.02 -5.52 -5.62
N ASP A 129 -15.92 -4.78 -5.74
CA ASP A 129 -14.97 -4.60 -4.63
C ASP A 129 -15.66 -3.94 -3.44
N LYS A 130 -16.48 -2.91 -3.69
CA LYS A 130 -17.29 -2.24 -2.66
C LYS A 130 -18.21 -3.23 -1.94
N LEU A 131 -19.01 -4.01 -2.67
CA LEU A 131 -19.95 -4.97 -2.10
C LEU A 131 -19.23 -6.07 -1.29
N ASP A 132 -18.11 -6.54 -1.77
CA ASP A 132 -17.30 -7.54 -1.07
C ASP A 132 -16.74 -6.96 0.25
N LEU A 133 -16.22 -5.72 0.24
CA LEU A 133 -15.71 -5.05 1.43
C LEU A 133 -16.85 -4.76 2.44
N GLU A 134 -18.00 -4.28 1.98
CA GLU A 134 -19.20 -4.08 2.81
C GLU A 134 -19.63 -5.40 3.47
N SER A 135 -19.69 -6.50 2.70
CA SER A 135 -20.01 -7.81 3.23
C SER A 135 -19.02 -8.28 4.32
N MET A 136 -17.73 -8.03 4.13
CA MET A 136 -16.73 -8.34 5.18
C MET A 136 -16.97 -7.53 6.44
N TRP A 137 -17.33 -6.25 6.31
CA TRP A 137 -17.62 -5.36 7.42
C TRP A 137 -18.85 -5.80 8.19
N GLU A 138 -19.98 -6.03 7.51
CA GLU A 138 -21.25 -6.42 8.10
C GLU A 138 -21.17 -7.77 8.82
N ASN A 139 -20.36 -8.70 8.29
CA ASN A 139 -20.15 -10.01 8.90
C ASN A 139 -19.04 -10.05 9.98
N ASN A 140 -18.50 -8.90 10.39
CA ASN A 140 -17.39 -8.78 11.34
C ASN A 140 -16.14 -9.57 10.92
N LYS A 141 -15.89 -9.68 9.60
CA LYS A 141 -14.75 -10.36 9.00
C LYS A 141 -13.77 -9.39 8.32
N ALA A 142 -13.87 -8.10 8.59
CA ALA A 142 -13.03 -7.05 8.03
C ALA A 142 -11.60 -7.09 8.63
N PRO A 143 -10.58 -7.59 7.90
CA PRO A 143 -9.23 -7.73 8.46
C PRO A 143 -8.58 -6.39 8.82
N TRP A 144 -8.93 -5.31 8.11
CA TRP A 144 -8.45 -3.96 8.36
C TRP A 144 -9.01 -3.31 9.62
N LYS A 145 -10.01 -3.92 10.28
CA LYS A 145 -10.58 -3.44 11.54
C LYS A 145 -9.69 -3.85 12.72
N VAL A 146 -8.47 -3.30 12.75
CA VAL A 146 -7.42 -3.72 13.70
C VAL A 146 -7.62 -3.17 15.11
N TRP A 147 -8.37 -2.08 15.29
CA TRP A 147 -8.60 -1.42 16.58
C TRP A 147 -9.43 -2.25 17.57
N ASP A 148 -10.28 -3.14 17.11
CA ASP A 148 -11.04 -4.03 17.99
C ASP A 148 -10.13 -5.07 18.66
N LYS A 149 -9.04 -5.47 18.00
CA LYS A 149 -8.05 -6.41 18.56
C LYS A 149 -7.21 -5.76 19.65
N GLN A 150 -6.89 -4.48 19.54
CA GLN A 150 -6.17 -3.72 20.57
C GLN A 150 -7.00 -3.56 21.83
N ASN A 151 -8.29 -3.22 21.71
CA ASN A 151 -9.19 -3.13 22.87
C ASN A 151 -9.37 -4.47 23.59
N ALA A 152 -9.29 -5.60 22.92
CA ALA A 152 -9.32 -6.93 23.54
C ALA A 152 -8.06 -7.22 24.38
N TYR A 153 -6.89 -6.73 23.99
CA TYR A 153 -5.64 -6.89 24.75
C TYR A 153 -5.62 -6.00 26.00
N GLU A 154 -6.10 -4.77 25.91
CA GLU A 154 -6.17 -3.86 27.06
C GLU A 154 -7.21 -4.31 28.10
N SER A 155 -8.33 -4.89 27.67
CA SER A 155 -9.35 -5.44 28.57
C SER A 155 -8.90 -6.70 29.33
N THR A 156 -7.91 -7.44 28.80
CA THR A 156 -7.33 -8.63 29.47
C THR A 156 -6.13 -8.28 30.36
N ALA A 157 -5.41 -7.20 30.08
CA ALA A 157 -4.29 -6.73 30.87
C ALA A 157 -4.70 -5.97 32.16
N GLY A 158 -5.95 -5.51 32.24
CA GLY A 158 -6.50 -4.78 33.41
C GLY A 158 -7.17 -5.66 34.47
N ARG A 159 -7.02 -7.00 34.41
CA ARG A 159 -7.53 -7.95 35.41
C ARG A 159 -6.38 -8.75 36.00
N VAL A 160 -5.50 -8.08 36.70
CA VAL A 160 -4.54 -8.70 37.67
C VAL A 160 -4.60 -7.92 38.95
#